data_09d2c77465dd363ac9ff853daba2b014
#
_entry.id   09d2c77465dd363ac9ff853daba2b014
#
_cell.length_a   1.000
_cell.length_b   1.000
_cell.length_c   1.000
_cell.angle_alpha   90.00
_cell.angle_beta   90.00
_cell.angle_gamma   90.00
#
_symmetry.space_group_name_H-M   'P 1'
#
loop_
_entity.id
_entity.type
_entity.pdbx_description
1 polymer ?
#
loop_
_entity_poly.entity_id
_entity_poly.type
_entity_poly.pdbx_seq_one_letter_code
_entity_poly.pdbx_strand_id
1 'polypeptide(L)'
;AARAESTDFTFIFFAGHGLKDNKDRFYLAPVDANIEMIRSSCIDADRFSGYLDDIRGKVVVFADACYSGALLQGRRSVSSLDMQKVVSEMNRAKPGRYIYASSEDDTVSNELPEWENGAFTKALIEAFEGKAKAEGQKALTTVELMNFLRKRMKEIIKGDNNRKQIPGFDGWNEEFPLFTY
;
A
#
# COMPACT_ATOMS: atom_id res chain seq x y z
N ALA A 1 6.93 -6.10 16.91
CA ALA A 1 8.18 -6.55 16.27
C ALA A 1 8.97 -7.53 17.16
N ALA A 2 9.27 -7.17 18.40
CA ALA A 2 10.14 -7.98 19.29
C ALA A 2 9.58 -9.38 19.67
N ARG A 3 8.36 -9.72 19.32
CA ARG A 3 7.72 -11.01 19.65
C ARG A 3 7.51 -11.93 18.45
N ALA A 4 7.77 -11.45 17.23
CA ALA A 4 7.60 -12.27 16.03
C ALA A 4 8.72 -13.30 15.91
N GLU A 5 8.37 -14.54 15.59
CA GLU A 5 9.29 -15.64 15.32
C GLU A 5 9.52 -15.80 13.81
N SER A 6 10.50 -16.59 13.42
CA SER A 6 10.87 -16.78 11.99
C SER A 6 9.78 -17.43 11.16
N THR A 7 8.83 -18.12 11.78
CA THR A 7 7.68 -18.76 11.14
C THR A 7 6.45 -17.89 11.05
N ASP A 8 6.45 -16.74 11.71
CA ASP A 8 5.29 -15.85 11.79
C ASP A 8 5.10 -15.03 10.52
N PHE A 9 3.83 -14.64 10.33
CA PHE A 9 3.42 -13.62 9.38
C PHE A 9 3.02 -12.36 10.13
N THR A 10 3.64 -11.25 9.78
CA THR A 10 3.26 -9.94 10.30
C THR A 10 2.56 -9.15 9.20
N PHE A 11 1.30 -8.81 9.43
CA PHE A 11 0.53 -7.93 8.55
C PHE A 11 0.56 -6.51 9.11
N ILE A 12 0.94 -5.56 8.26
CA ILE A 12 0.93 -4.13 8.58
C ILE A 12 -0.01 -3.45 7.59
N PHE A 13 -1.03 -2.78 8.12
CA PHE A 13 -1.93 -1.97 7.32
C PHE A 13 -1.73 -0.49 7.66
N PHE A 14 -1.49 0.30 6.64
CA PHE A 14 -1.41 1.75 6.74
C PHE A 14 -2.47 2.35 5.81
N ALA A 15 -3.36 3.17 6.35
CA ALA A 15 -4.26 4.02 5.58
C ALA A 15 -4.01 5.46 6.01
N GLY A 16 -3.72 6.34 5.05
CA GLY A 16 -3.40 7.72 5.39
C GLY A 16 -2.80 8.49 4.22
N HIS A 17 -2.11 9.57 4.54
CA HIS A 17 -1.54 10.46 3.55
C HIS A 17 -0.06 10.17 3.29
N GLY A 18 0.32 10.20 2.01
CA GLY A 18 1.70 10.28 1.58
C GLY A 18 2.07 11.74 1.32
N LEU A 19 3.25 12.19 1.76
CA LEU A 19 3.77 13.53 1.57
C LEU A 19 5.13 13.48 0.88
N LYS A 20 5.51 14.56 0.18
CA LYS A 20 6.87 14.76 -0.34
C LYS A 20 7.52 16.00 0.25
N ASP A 21 8.81 15.91 0.53
CA ASP A 21 9.58 17.11 0.84
C ASP A 21 10.07 17.81 -0.46
N ASN A 22 10.79 18.93 -0.29
CA ASN A 22 11.35 19.71 -1.40
C ASN A 22 12.50 19.01 -2.16
N LYS A 23 12.90 17.82 -1.73
CA LYS A 23 13.90 16.96 -2.39
C LYS A 23 13.27 15.70 -3.00
N ASP A 24 11.96 15.72 -3.20
CA ASP A 24 11.16 14.59 -3.72
C ASP A 24 11.24 13.31 -2.88
N ARG A 25 11.60 13.40 -1.59
CA ARG A 25 11.56 12.24 -0.70
C ARG A 25 10.16 12.03 -0.17
N PHE A 26 9.74 10.78 -0.18
CA PHE A 26 8.43 10.35 0.28
C PHE A 26 8.38 10.12 1.80
N TYR A 27 7.24 10.46 2.38
CA TYR A 27 6.96 10.30 3.79
C TYR A 27 5.53 9.79 4.02
N LEU A 28 5.36 8.86 4.95
CA LEU A 28 4.06 8.51 5.49
C LEU A 28 3.70 9.49 6.60
N ALA A 29 2.52 10.09 6.53
CA ALA A 29 2.04 11.07 7.50
C ALA A 29 1.25 10.38 8.63
N PRO A 30 1.74 10.36 9.87
CA PRO A 30 0.95 9.94 11.03
C PRO A 30 -0.10 10.99 11.38
N VAL A 31 -0.99 10.66 12.33
CA VAL A 31 -2.12 11.53 12.73
C VAL A 31 -1.67 12.89 13.29
N ASP A 32 -0.49 12.94 13.87
CA ASP A 32 0.14 14.13 14.45
C ASP A 32 1.19 14.77 13.51
N ALA A 33 1.15 14.45 12.21
CA ALA A 33 2.06 14.99 11.22
C ALA A 33 1.96 16.51 11.15
N ASN A 34 3.12 17.19 11.18
CA ASN A 34 3.24 18.61 10.93
C ASN A 34 3.83 18.84 9.54
N ILE A 35 3.04 19.42 8.63
CA ILE A 35 3.44 19.67 7.24
C ILE A 35 4.59 20.66 7.08
N GLU A 36 4.82 21.54 8.07
CA GLU A 36 5.96 22.44 8.09
C GLU A 36 7.24 21.74 8.54
N MET A 37 7.09 20.62 9.26
CA MET A 37 8.17 19.85 9.86
C MET A 37 8.14 18.38 9.38
N ILE A 38 7.90 18.15 8.09
CA ILE A 38 7.70 16.79 7.51
C ILE A 38 8.80 15.81 7.94
N ARG A 39 10.06 16.24 7.91
CA ARG A 39 11.21 15.37 8.22
C ARG A 39 11.25 14.85 9.66
N SER A 40 10.73 15.61 10.60
CA SER A 40 10.74 15.24 12.01
C SER A 40 9.44 14.63 12.49
N SER A 41 8.32 14.94 11.82
CA SER A 41 6.98 14.50 12.22
C SER A 41 6.44 13.33 11.39
N CYS A 42 7.05 13.01 10.24
CA CYS A 42 6.63 11.94 9.35
C CYS A 42 7.67 10.82 9.24
N ILE A 43 7.26 9.69 8.69
CA ILE A 43 8.09 8.50 8.54
C ILE A 43 8.54 8.41 7.08
N ASP A 44 9.83 8.55 6.81
CA ASP A 44 10.40 8.34 5.48
C ASP A 44 10.56 6.85 5.13
N ALA A 45 10.78 6.55 3.85
CA ALA A 45 10.90 5.18 3.35
C ALA A 45 12.05 4.41 4.00
N ASP A 46 13.18 5.07 4.28
CA ASP A 46 14.35 4.46 4.92
C ASP A 46 14.05 4.05 6.35
N ARG A 47 13.45 4.95 7.12
CA ARG A 47 13.04 4.71 8.49
C ARG A 47 11.99 3.61 8.57
N PHE A 48 11.00 3.64 7.66
CA PHE A 48 9.98 2.61 7.57
C PHE A 48 10.61 1.24 7.26
N SER A 49 11.48 1.16 6.25
CA SER A 49 12.23 -0.06 5.94
C SER A 49 13.05 -0.57 7.11
N GLY A 50 13.70 0.33 7.86
CA GLY A 50 14.43 -0.02 9.08
C GLY A 50 13.55 -0.69 10.14
N TYR A 51 12.32 -0.19 10.35
CA TYR A 51 11.37 -0.83 11.27
C TYR A 51 10.96 -2.24 10.82
N LEU A 52 10.84 -2.44 9.49
CA LEU A 52 10.54 -3.76 8.95
C LEU A 52 11.72 -4.73 9.12
N ASP A 53 12.97 -4.23 9.15
CA ASP A 53 14.18 -5.04 9.35
C ASP A 53 14.22 -5.72 10.72
N ASP A 54 13.61 -5.12 11.73
CA ASP A 54 13.54 -5.64 13.09
C ASP A 54 12.46 -6.73 13.27
N ILE A 55 11.63 -6.96 12.25
CA ILE A 55 10.57 -7.96 12.30
C ILE A 55 11.09 -9.29 11.77
N ARG A 56 11.00 -10.33 12.58
CA ARG A 56 11.31 -11.71 12.15
C ARG A 56 10.15 -12.30 11.38
N GLY A 57 10.46 -13.30 10.53
CA GLY A 57 9.45 -13.97 9.72
C GLY A 57 9.08 -13.21 8.45
N LYS A 58 7.89 -13.49 7.94
CA LYS A 58 7.38 -12.84 6.72
C LYS A 58 6.60 -11.58 7.07
N VAL A 59 6.83 -10.51 6.31
CA VAL A 59 6.17 -9.22 6.52
C VAL A 59 5.38 -8.85 5.28
N VAL A 60 4.10 -8.58 5.46
CA VAL A 60 3.20 -8.13 4.40
C VAL A 60 2.66 -6.76 4.77
N VAL A 61 2.95 -5.77 3.96
CA VAL A 61 2.50 -4.39 4.14
C VAL A 61 1.42 -4.06 3.14
N PHE A 62 0.32 -3.52 3.62
CA PHE A 62 -0.74 -2.93 2.82
C PHE A 62 -0.74 -1.42 3.08
N ALA A 63 -0.36 -0.64 2.08
CA ALA A 63 -0.30 0.81 2.17
C ALA A 63 -1.38 1.44 1.29
N ASP A 64 -2.49 1.83 1.91
CA ASP A 64 -3.51 2.67 1.27
C ASP A 64 -3.15 4.14 1.54
N ALA A 65 -2.10 4.58 0.87
CA ALA A 65 -1.62 5.94 0.99
C ALA A 65 -2.20 6.79 -0.14
N CYS A 66 -3.38 7.35 0.10
CA CYS A 66 -3.95 8.33 -0.78
C CYS A 66 -3.09 9.60 -0.76
N TYR A 67 -2.67 10.05 -1.93
CA TYR A 67 -1.95 11.30 -2.03
C TYR A 67 -2.94 12.47 -2.02
N SER A 68 -3.00 13.20 -0.93
CA SER A 68 -3.76 14.45 -0.88
C SER A 68 -2.86 15.64 -1.19
N GLY A 69 -2.65 15.89 -2.49
CA GLY A 69 -2.03 17.15 -2.94
C GLY A 69 -2.74 18.41 -2.46
N ALA A 70 -3.99 18.26 -2.01
CA ALA A 70 -4.81 19.33 -1.44
C ALA A 70 -4.28 19.88 -0.11
N LEU A 71 -3.55 19.10 0.69
CA LEU A 71 -2.96 19.55 1.95
C LEU A 71 -1.72 20.43 1.75
N LEU A 72 -1.10 20.37 0.58
CA LEU A 72 0.13 21.07 0.29
C LEU A 72 -0.09 22.06 -0.85
N GLN A 73 -0.75 23.19 -0.57
CA GLN A 73 -0.88 24.29 -1.54
C GLN A 73 0.49 24.59 -2.19
N GLY A 74 0.62 24.28 -3.50
CA GLY A 74 1.82 24.55 -4.28
C GLY A 74 2.91 23.48 -4.31
N ARG A 75 2.71 22.28 -3.73
CA ARG A 75 3.66 21.17 -3.85
C ARG A 75 3.14 20.11 -4.82
N ARG A 76 4.07 19.49 -5.60
CA ARG A 76 3.75 18.52 -6.65
C ARG A 76 3.14 17.24 -6.08
N SER A 77 2.13 16.72 -6.78
CA SER A 77 1.56 15.41 -6.49
C SER A 77 2.53 14.26 -6.83
N VAL A 78 2.42 13.14 -6.10
CA VAL A 78 3.19 11.92 -6.38
C VAL A 78 2.51 11.17 -7.51
N SER A 79 3.20 10.91 -8.63
CA SER A 79 2.66 10.14 -9.74
C SER A 79 2.63 8.63 -9.40
N SER A 80 1.86 7.85 -10.17
CA SER A 80 1.82 6.39 -10.03
C SER A 80 3.20 5.73 -10.18
N LEU A 81 4.06 6.31 -11.01
CA LEU A 81 5.45 5.87 -11.19
C LEU A 81 6.28 6.10 -9.92
N ASP A 82 6.04 7.19 -9.23
CA ASP A 82 6.71 7.51 -7.98
C ASP A 82 6.32 6.54 -6.85
N MET A 83 5.04 6.09 -6.82
CA MET A 83 4.60 5.09 -5.83
C MET A 83 5.27 3.74 -6.02
N GLN A 84 5.48 3.27 -7.25
CA GLN A 84 6.23 2.05 -7.50
C GLN A 84 7.68 2.17 -6.99
N LYS A 85 8.32 3.31 -7.22
CA LYS A 85 9.65 3.60 -6.69
C LYS A 85 9.66 3.61 -5.17
N VAL A 86 8.69 4.26 -4.53
CA VAL A 86 8.55 4.31 -3.08
C VAL A 86 8.38 2.91 -2.49
N VAL A 87 7.53 2.08 -3.09
CA VAL A 87 7.31 0.69 -2.67
C VAL A 87 8.61 -0.11 -2.77
N SER A 88 9.36 0.04 -3.86
CA SER A 88 10.66 -0.61 -4.03
C SER A 88 11.71 -0.11 -3.03
N GLU A 89 11.75 1.18 -2.74
CA GLU A 89 12.63 1.75 -1.72
C GLU A 89 12.29 1.23 -0.31
N MET A 90 11.00 1.15 0.02
CA MET A 90 10.52 0.60 1.29
C MET A 90 10.85 -0.87 1.45
N ASN A 91 10.75 -1.64 0.37
CA ASN A 91 10.97 -3.08 0.39
C ASN A 91 12.45 -3.45 0.40
N ARG A 92 13.29 -2.67 -0.29
CA ARG A 92 14.73 -2.96 -0.49
C ARG A 92 15.00 -4.39 -0.98
N ALA A 93 14.04 -4.98 -1.71
CA ALA A 93 14.12 -6.33 -2.24
C ALA A 93 14.56 -7.40 -1.22
N LYS A 94 14.13 -7.28 0.03
CA LYS A 94 14.47 -8.26 1.08
C LYS A 94 13.60 -9.49 1.00
N PRO A 95 14.18 -10.69 1.16
CA PRO A 95 13.42 -11.93 1.22
C PRO A 95 12.34 -11.88 2.32
N GLY A 96 11.17 -12.44 2.01
CA GLY A 96 10.07 -12.53 2.97
C GLY A 96 9.30 -11.23 3.20
N ARG A 97 9.57 -10.17 2.40
CA ARG A 97 8.81 -8.92 2.43
C ARG A 97 7.96 -8.74 1.19
N TYR A 98 6.74 -8.28 1.41
CA TYR A 98 5.76 -8.00 0.37
C TYR A 98 5.05 -6.70 0.70
N ILE A 99 5.07 -5.76 -0.24
CA ILE A 99 4.40 -4.48 -0.08
C ILE A 99 3.39 -4.32 -1.21
N TYR A 100 2.15 -4.13 -0.83
CA TYR A 100 1.05 -3.75 -1.71
C TYR A 100 0.70 -2.30 -1.41
N ALA A 101 0.70 -1.45 -2.41
CA ALA A 101 0.30 -0.06 -2.25
C ALA A 101 -0.78 0.33 -3.23
N SER A 102 -1.72 1.14 -2.77
CA SER A 102 -2.61 1.85 -3.67
C SER A 102 -1.80 2.90 -4.40
N SER A 103 -1.86 2.92 -5.73
CA SER A 103 -1.36 4.05 -6.49
C SER A 103 -2.57 4.86 -6.97
N GLU A 104 -2.60 6.13 -6.68
CA GLU A 104 -3.55 7.06 -7.27
C GLU A 104 -2.84 7.90 -8.32
N ASP A 105 -3.49 8.05 -9.46
CA ASP A 105 -3.12 9.04 -10.46
C ASP A 105 -3.45 10.44 -9.91
N ASP A 106 -2.82 11.49 -10.42
CA ASP A 106 -2.83 12.90 -9.99
C ASP A 106 -4.21 13.57 -9.75
N THR A 107 -5.28 12.82 -9.71
CA THR A 107 -6.62 13.32 -9.44
C THR A 107 -6.98 13.19 -7.97
N VAL A 108 -7.42 14.29 -7.39
CA VAL A 108 -7.97 14.37 -6.03
C VAL A 108 -8.82 13.14 -5.72
N SER A 109 -8.39 12.37 -4.70
CA SER A 109 -9.19 11.26 -4.19
C SER A 109 -10.52 11.80 -3.70
N ASN A 110 -11.56 11.71 -4.51
CA ASN A 110 -12.88 11.77 -3.96
C ASN A 110 -13.15 10.39 -3.35
N GLU A 111 -13.08 10.33 -2.04
CA GLU A 111 -13.77 9.29 -1.29
C GLU A 111 -15.24 9.39 -1.69
N LEU A 112 -15.69 8.49 -2.55
CA LEU A 112 -17.12 8.43 -2.83
C LEU A 112 -17.78 7.92 -1.55
N PRO A 113 -18.77 8.63 -0.99
CA PRO A 113 -19.47 8.20 0.22
C PRO A 113 -19.98 6.75 0.14
N GLU A 114 -20.24 6.26 -1.07
CA GLU A 114 -20.72 4.91 -1.37
C GLU A 114 -19.66 3.81 -1.14
N TRP A 115 -18.39 4.16 -1.02
CA TRP A 115 -17.31 3.16 -0.88
C TRP A 115 -16.92 2.90 0.56
N GLU A 116 -17.31 3.74 1.51
CA GLU A 116 -16.92 3.70 2.92
C GLU A 116 -15.40 3.68 3.17
N ASN A 117 -14.63 3.24 2.15
CA ASN A 117 -13.17 3.10 2.13
C ASN A 117 -12.63 3.43 0.74
N GLY A 118 -11.34 3.69 0.61
CA GLY A 118 -10.66 3.80 -0.69
C GLY A 118 -10.80 2.52 -1.52
N ALA A 119 -10.69 2.64 -2.85
CA ALA A 119 -10.86 1.51 -3.77
C ALA A 119 -9.92 0.33 -3.46
N PHE A 120 -8.69 0.62 -3.02
CA PHE A 120 -7.71 -0.38 -2.61
C PHE A 120 -8.17 -1.14 -1.36
N THR A 121 -8.53 -0.43 -0.31
CA THR A 121 -9.00 -1.04 0.94
C THR A 121 -10.26 -1.87 0.69
N LYS A 122 -11.21 -1.37 -0.10
CA LYS A 122 -12.41 -2.12 -0.50
C LYS A 122 -12.05 -3.42 -1.22
N ALA A 123 -11.16 -3.35 -2.22
CA ALA A 123 -10.73 -4.54 -2.94
C ALA A 123 -10.00 -5.54 -2.04
N LEU A 124 -9.20 -5.03 -1.08
CA LEU A 124 -8.49 -5.86 -0.11
C LEU A 124 -9.45 -6.59 0.84
N ILE A 125 -10.44 -5.89 1.39
CA ILE A 125 -11.49 -6.49 2.22
C ILE A 125 -12.21 -7.59 1.44
N GLU A 126 -12.65 -7.31 0.21
CA GLU A 126 -13.32 -8.28 -0.63
C GLU A 126 -12.46 -9.52 -0.94
N ALA A 127 -11.14 -9.36 -1.07
CA ALA A 127 -10.22 -10.48 -1.25
C ALA A 127 -10.21 -11.40 -0.02
N PHE A 128 -10.12 -10.82 1.18
CA PHE A 128 -10.13 -11.57 2.44
C PHE A 128 -11.50 -12.16 2.79
N GLU A 129 -12.60 -11.57 2.30
CA GLU A 129 -13.94 -12.13 2.37
C GLU A 129 -14.16 -13.33 1.43
N GLY A 130 -13.15 -13.68 0.64
CA GLY A 130 -13.17 -14.85 -0.23
C GLY A 130 -13.55 -14.57 -1.68
N LYS A 131 -13.78 -13.30 -2.08
CA LYS A 131 -14.08 -12.98 -3.50
C LYS A 131 -12.87 -13.19 -4.43
N ALA A 132 -11.67 -13.28 -3.88
CA ALA A 132 -10.47 -13.64 -4.63
C ALA A 132 -10.31 -15.16 -4.84
N LYS A 133 -11.12 -15.97 -4.16
CA LYS A 133 -11.05 -17.44 -4.18
C LYS A 133 -11.55 -18.00 -5.50
N ALA A 134 -10.72 -18.82 -6.16
CA ALA A 134 -11.16 -19.65 -7.26
C ALA A 134 -11.81 -20.95 -6.74
N GLU A 135 -12.62 -21.59 -7.59
CA GLU A 135 -13.24 -22.88 -7.25
C GLU A 135 -12.18 -23.94 -6.91
N GLY A 136 -12.35 -24.64 -5.79
CA GLY A 136 -11.42 -25.66 -5.31
C GLY A 136 -10.14 -25.11 -4.65
N GLN A 137 -9.93 -23.84 -4.62
CA GLN A 137 -8.75 -23.23 -4.00
C GLN A 137 -8.84 -23.26 -2.48
N LYS A 138 -7.73 -23.60 -1.80
CA LYS A 138 -7.67 -23.70 -0.34
C LYS A 138 -6.99 -22.50 0.33
N ALA A 139 -6.23 -21.73 -0.42
CA ALA A 139 -5.47 -20.59 0.11
C ALA A 139 -5.43 -19.46 -0.92
N LEU A 140 -5.27 -18.24 -0.45
CA LEU A 140 -4.98 -17.06 -1.24
C LEU A 140 -3.47 -16.80 -1.18
N THR A 141 -2.81 -16.79 -2.33
CA THR A 141 -1.37 -16.52 -2.43
C THR A 141 -1.06 -15.06 -2.65
N THR A 142 0.22 -14.67 -2.48
CA THR A 142 0.69 -13.31 -2.74
C THR A 142 0.41 -12.87 -4.18
N VAL A 143 0.63 -13.75 -5.15
CA VAL A 143 0.44 -13.45 -6.59
C VAL A 143 -1.06 -13.33 -6.92
N GLU A 144 -1.87 -14.23 -6.39
CA GLU A 144 -3.33 -14.20 -6.60
C GLU A 144 -3.96 -12.96 -6.00
N LEU A 145 -3.55 -12.56 -4.80
CA LEU A 145 -3.99 -11.31 -4.20
C LEU A 145 -3.64 -10.11 -5.08
N MET A 146 -2.40 -10.01 -5.58
CA MET A 146 -2.00 -8.94 -6.48
C MET A 146 -2.87 -8.89 -7.74
N ASN A 147 -3.09 -10.05 -8.37
CA ASN A 147 -3.91 -10.15 -9.59
C ASN A 147 -5.36 -9.76 -9.32
N PHE A 148 -5.91 -10.19 -8.19
CA PHE A 148 -7.26 -9.82 -7.77
C PHE A 148 -7.37 -8.31 -7.53
N LEU A 149 -6.46 -7.71 -6.76
CA LEU A 149 -6.45 -6.27 -6.49
C LEU A 149 -6.40 -5.46 -7.78
N ARG A 150 -5.52 -5.79 -8.71
CA ARG A 150 -5.41 -5.11 -10.01
C ARG A 150 -6.70 -5.16 -10.81
N LYS A 151 -7.33 -6.33 -10.87
CA LYS A 151 -8.60 -6.50 -11.58
C LYS A 151 -9.73 -5.76 -10.89
N ARG A 152 -9.86 -5.96 -9.57
CA ARG A 152 -10.98 -5.43 -8.79
C ARG A 152 -10.96 -3.92 -8.66
N MET A 153 -9.82 -3.33 -8.42
CA MET A 153 -9.69 -1.87 -8.41
C MET A 153 -10.10 -1.25 -9.75
N LYS A 154 -9.67 -1.86 -10.87
CA LYS A 154 -10.09 -1.41 -12.20
C LYS A 154 -11.61 -1.48 -12.39
N GLU A 155 -12.27 -2.48 -11.80
CA GLU A 155 -13.73 -2.60 -11.84
C GLU A 155 -14.43 -1.56 -10.97
N ILE A 156 -13.92 -1.32 -9.75
CA ILE A 156 -14.47 -0.31 -8.82
C ILE A 156 -14.40 1.09 -9.44
N ILE A 157 -13.30 1.40 -10.13
CA ILE A 157 -13.03 2.73 -10.70
C ILE A 157 -13.70 2.96 -12.06
N LYS A 158 -14.19 1.90 -12.73
CA LYS A 158 -14.80 1.99 -14.08
C LYS A 158 -15.93 3.01 -14.24
N GLY A 159 -16.54 3.47 -13.17
CA GLY A 159 -17.57 4.53 -13.17
C GLY A 159 -17.00 5.95 -13.35
N ASP A 160 -15.71 6.13 -13.25
CA ASP A 160 -15.05 7.43 -13.35
C ASP A 160 -14.01 7.42 -14.49
N ASN A 161 -14.40 7.95 -15.65
CA ASN A 161 -13.59 7.95 -16.87
C ASN A 161 -12.24 8.71 -16.76
N ASN A 162 -12.02 9.43 -15.68
CA ASN A 162 -10.81 10.23 -15.46
C ASN A 162 -9.80 9.61 -14.49
N ARG A 163 -10.05 8.39 -13.95
CA ARG A 163 -9.19 7.78 -12.94
C ARG A 163 -8.52 6.51 -13.44
N LYS A 164 -7.22 6.47 -13.28
CA LYS A 164 -6.41 5.25 -13.46
C LYS A 164 -5.69 4.97 -12.14
N GLN A 165 -6.20 3.99 -11.41
CA GLN A 165 -5.54 3.52 -10.21
C GLN A 165 -4.95 2.13 -10.49
N ILE A 166 -3.62 2.01 -10.43
CA ILE A 166 -2.91 0.75 -10.63
C ILE A 166 -2.18 0.45 -9.34
N PRO A 167 -2.57 -0.59 -8.58
CA PRO A 167 -1.87 -0.93 -7.35
C PRO A 167 -0.41 -1.29 -7.64
N GLY A 168 0.49 -0.68 -6.88
CA GLY A 168 1.90 -1.03 -6.85
C GLY A 168 2.12 -2.29 -6.02
N PHE A 169 3.09 -3.09 -6.42
CA PHE A 169 3.50 -4.29 -5.69
C PHE A 169 5.00 -4.44 -5.79
N ASP A 170 5.63 -4.71 -4.67
CA ASP A 170 7.00 -5.18 -4.63
C ASP A 170 7.13 -6.32 -3.61
N GLY A 171 7.76 -7.41 -4.01
CA GLY A 171 7.92 -8.60 -3.19
C GLY A 171 8.98 -9.53 -3.75
N TRP A 172 9.51 -10.38 -2.88
CA TRP A 172 10.43 -11.42 -3.27
C TRP A 172 9.72 -12.41 -4.21
N ASN A 173 10.46 -12.99 -5.17
CA ASN A 173 9.93 -13.87 -6.22
C ASN A 173 9.32 -15.20 -5.71
N GLU A 174 9.09 -15.36 -4.43
CA GLU A 174 8.46 -16.54 -3.86
C GLU A 174 6.96 -16.31 -3.69
N GLU A 175 6.17 -17.11 -4.36
CA GLU A 175 4.74 -17.21 -4.09
C GLU A 175 4.50 -18.05 -2.82
N PHE A 176 3.72 -17.52 -1.87
CA PHE A 176 3.33 -18.26 -0.68
C PHE A 176 1.88 -17.95 -0.28
N PRO A 177 1.23 -18.87 0.44
CA PRO A 177 -0.11 -18.65 0.93
C PRO A 177 -0.10 -17.57 2.01
N LEU A 178 -0.93 -16.53 1.81
CA LEU A 178 -1.17 -15.46 2.77
C LEU A 178 -2.28 -15.82 3.74
N PHE A 179 -3.28 -16.55 3.25
CA PHE A 179 -4.51 -16.82 3.95
C PHE A 179 -5.08 -18.16 3.49
N THR A 180 -5.60 -18.97 4.41
CA THR A 180 -6.31 -20.23 4.13
C THR A 180 -7.81 -20.03 4.35
N TYR A 181 -8.60 -20.51 3.40
CA TYR A 181 -10.06 -20.43 3.44
C TYR A 181 -10.66 -21.57 4.27
#